data_33646ba5d7d9aa47568f4ea049d6b83d
#
_entry.id   33646ba5d7d9aa47568f4ea049d6b83d
#
_cell.length_a   1.000
_cell.length_b   1.000
_cell.length_c   1.000
_cell.angle_alpha   90.00
_cell.angle_beta   90.00
_cell.angle_gamma   90.00
#
_symmetry.space_group_name_H-M   'P 1'
#
loop_
_entity.id
_entity.type
_entity.pdbx_description
1 polymer ?
#
loop_
_entity_poly.entity_id
_entity_poly.type
_entity_poly.pdbx_seq_one_letter_code
_entity_poly.pdbx_strand_id
1 'polypeptide(L)'
;MTMPASSRIPALDQAWIAAHIPHDGAMCLLDRVDAWDAARIRCSATSHRDPHNPLRSQGRLASVCGIEYAAQAMAVHGALLGTQQAERPEQAEQAEQAEQTRPRVGYLASVRNVDAFVDRLDTFALPLTIEAERIGGDNRSVLYGFALRCGERMLLSGRAAVMLDASAAGAFRPSPAGDADPR
;
A
#
# COMPACT_ATOMS: atom_id res chain seq x y z
N MET A 1 -40.49 11.16 15.40
CA MET A 1 -39.44 10.15 15.78
C MET A 1 -38.46 10.06 14.62
N THR A 2 -37.41 10.84 14.69
CA THR A 2 -36.39 10.93 13.62
C THR A 2 -35.34 9.84 13.90
N MET A 3 -35.23 8.87 12.97
CA MET A 3 -34.24 7.83 13.04
C MET A 3 -32.84 8.46 12.89
N PRO A 4 -31.83 8.06 13.71
CA PRO A 4 -30.49 8.57 13.54
C PRO A 4 -29.92 8.08 12.22
N ALA A 5 -29.29 9.00 11.49
CA ALA A 5 -28.58 8.70 10.25
C ALA A 5 -27.52 7.61 10.53
N SER A 6 -27.67 6.48 9.85
CA SER A 6 -26.66 5.41 9.85
C SER A 6 -25.36 6.01 9.37
N SER A 7 -24.38 6.10 10.24
CA SER A 7 -23.00 6.47 9.92
C SER A 7 -22.49 5.44 8.91
N ARG A 8 -22.54 5.78 7.61
CA ARG A 8 -21.91 4.96 6.57
C ARG A 8 -20.40 4.95 6.82
N ILE A 9 -19.89 3.81 7.22
CA ILE A 9 -18.45 3.55 7.15
C ILE A 9 -18.07 3.81 5.68
N PRO A 10 -17.11 4.72 5.38
CA PRO A 10 -16.71 4.99 4.01
C PRO A 10 -16.25 3.68 3.35
N ALA A 11 -16.69 3.46 2.13
CA ALA A 11 -16.21 2.33 1.35
C ALA A 11 -14.70 2.51 1.12
N LEU A 12 -13.89 1.56 1.57
CA LEU A 12 -12.45 1.56 1.36
C LEU A 12 -12.13 1.01 -0.05
N ASP A 13 -12.69 1.69 -1.05
CA ASP A 13 -12.55 1.38 -2.47
C ASP A 13 -11.27 1.99 -3.08
N GLN A 14 -11.07 1.80 -4.37
CA GLN A 14 -9.92 2.32 -5.10
C GLN A 14 -9.79 3.84 -5.00
N ALA A 15 -10.91 4.58 -5.00
CA ALA A 15 -10.87 6.04 -4.89
C ALA A 15 -10.36 6.47 -3.51
N TRP A 16 -10.81 5.79 -2.46
CA TRP A 16 -10.28 6.02 -1.11
C TRP A 16 -8.79 5.69 -1.05
N ILE A 17 -8.38 4.53 -1.60
CA ILE A 17 -6.97 4.08 -1.60
C ILE A 17 -6.09 5.12 -2.30
N ALA A 18 -6.45 5.53 -3.52
CA ALA A 18 -5.69 6.50 -4.31
C ALA A 18 -5.53 7.87 -3.61
N ALA A 19 -6.50 8.25 -2.77
CA ALA A 19 -6.43 9.48 -1.99
C ALA A 19 -5.49 9.39 -0.76
N HIS A 20 -5.10 8.18 -0.34
CA HIS A 20 -4.38 7.97 0.93
C HIS A 20 -2.99 7.33 0.77
N ILE A 21 -2.62 6.88 -0.43
CA ILE A 21 -1.28 6.35 -0.71
C ILE A 21 -0.60 7.18 -1.82
N PRO A 22 0.73 7.20 -1.90
CA PRO A 22 1.46 7.99 -2.90
C PRO A 22 1.47 7.32 -4.29
N HIS A 23 0.37 6.66 -4.68
CA HIS A 23 0.21 5.98 -5.95
C HIS A 23 -1.01 6.53 -6.67
N ASP A 24 -0.84 6.92 -7.92
CA ASP A 24 -1.83 7.64 -8.71
C ASP A 24 -2.12 6.94 -10.05
N GLY A 25 -3.32 7.15 -10.58
CA GLY A 25 -3.75 6.63 -11.87
C GLY A 25 -3.60 5.11 -11.97
N ALA A 26 -2.97 4.64 -13.06
CA ALA A 26 -2.77 3.22 -13.33
C ALA A 26 -1.82 2.53 -12.32
N MET A 27 -1.02 3.30 -11.56
CA MET A 27 -0.17 2.75 -10.51
C MET A 27 -0.93 2.45 -9.21
N CYS A 28 -2.18 2.88 -9.05
CA CYS A 28 -3.05 2.42 -7.96
C CYS A 28 -3.59 1.03 -8.31
N LEU A 29 -2.91 -0.01 -7.84
CA LEU A 29 -3.13 -1.39 -8.28
C LEU A 29 -4.26 -2.10 -7.55
N LEU A 30 -4.61 -1.66 -6.34
CA LEU A 30 -5.62 -2.26 -5.48
C LEU A 30 -7.02 -1.76 -5.82
N ASP A 31 -8.01 -2.64 -5.78
CA ASP A 31 -9.41 -2.28 -6.00
C ASP A 31 -10.10 -1.82 -4.71
N ARG A 32 -9.81 -2.49 -3.59
CA ARG A 32 -10.44 -2.19 -2.29
C ARG A 32 -9.73 -2.89 -1.13
N VAL A 33 -10.04 -2.44 0.08
CA VAL A 33 -9.75 -3.13 1.34
C VAL A 33 -10.94 -4.03 1.68
N ASP A 34 -10.71 -5.32 1.83
CA ASP A 34 -11.74 -6.31 2.20
C ASP A 34 -11.89 -6.44 3.72
N ALA A 35 -10.79 -6.32 4.46
CA ALA A 35 -10.75 -6.37 5.92
C ALA A 35 -9.45 -5.78 6.45
N TRP A 36 -9.48 -5.21 7.65
CA TRP A 36 -8.27 -4.77 8.36
C TRP A 36 -8.51 -4.68 9.86
N ASP A 37 -7.42 -4.72 10.62
CA ASP A 37 -7.34 -4.44 12.05
C ASP A 37 -5.97 -3.82 12.40
N ALA A 38 -5.60 -3.72 13.67
CA ALA A 38 -4.32 -3.13 14.08
C ALA A 38 -3.08 -3.94 13.62
N ALA A 39 -3.25 -5.22 13.33
CA ALA A 39 -2.17 -6.13 12.96
C ALA A 39 -2.17 -6.51 11.48
N ARG A 40 -3.31 -6.50 10.81
CA ARG A 40 -3.48 -7.11 9.48
C ARG A 40 -4.33 -6.26 8.56
N ILE A 41 -4.05 -6.41 7.27
CA ILE A 41 -4.89 -5.90 6.19
C ILE A 41 -5.04 -6.97 5.12
N ARG A 42 -6.24 -7.01 4.51
CA ARG A 42 -6.53 -7.80 3.31
C ARG A 42 -7.16 -6.91 2.27
N CYS A 43 -6.58 -6.92 1.08
CA CYS A 43 -7.04 -6.18 -0.08
C CYS A 43 -7.32 -7.13 -1.25
N SER A 44 -8.11 -6.66 -2.21
CA SER A 44 -8.32 -7.33 -3.48
C SER A 44 -7.88 -6.46 -4.65
N ALA A 45 -7.47 -7.10 -5.76
CA ALA A 45 -7.02 -6.44 -6.97
C ALA A 45 -7.37 -7.24 -8.23
N THR A 46 -7.80 -6.55 -9.29
CA THR A 46 -8.03 -7.12 -10.61
C THR A 46 -7.10 -6.56 -11.69
N SER A 47 -6.32 -5.53 -11.35
CA SER A 47 -5.40 -4.83 -12.23
C SER A 47 -4.30 -5.71 -12.84
N HIS A 48 -4.00 -6.87 -12.25
CA HIS A 48 -3.05 -7.85 -12.80
C HIS A 48 -3.49 -8.38 -14.19
N ARG A 49 -4.78 -8.31 -14.52
CA ARG A 49 -5.35 -8.74 -15.81
C ARG A 49 -5.36 -7.62 -16.84
N ASP A 50 -5.23 -6.37 -16.41
CA ASP A 50 -5.24 -5.23 -17.31
C ASP A 50 -4.03 -5.30 -18.26
N PRO A 51 -4.25 -5.28 -19.59
CA PRO A 51 -3.16 -5.23 -20.56
C PRO A 51 -2.32 -3.95 -20.45
N HIS A 52 -2.87 -2.88 -19.86
CA HIS A 52 -2.20 -1.60 -19.65
C HIS A 52 -1.58 -1.46 -18.24
N ASN A 53 -1.55 -2.53 -17.45
CA ASN A 53 -0.91 -2.50 -16.14
C ASN A 53 0.54 -2.01 -16.27
N PRO A 54 0.95 -0.95 -15.56
CA PRO A 54 2.24 -0.27 -15.75
C PRO A 54 3.45 -1.14 -15.38
N LEU A 55 3.24 -2.23 -14.62
CA LEU A 55 4.30 -3.17 -14.23
C LEU A 55 4.54 -4.27 -15.28
N ARG A 56 3.75 -4.30 -16.37
CA ARG A 56 3.96 -5.26 -17.44
C ARG A 56 5.22 -4.96 -18.23
N SER A 57 5.94 -6.02 -18.53
CA SER A 57 7.05 -5.97 -19.46
C SER A 57 6.83 -7.04 -20.55
N GLN A 58 6.98 -6.66 -21.81
CA GLN A 58 6.77 -7.54 -22.97
C GLN A 58 5.42 -8.29 -22.93
N GLY A 59 4.34 -7.59 -22.51
CA GLY A 59 3.00 -8.16 -22.40
C GLY A 59 2.79 -9.14 -21.24
N ARG A 60 3.73 -9.24 -20.30
CA ARG A 60 3.70 -10.19 -19.18
C ARG A 60 3.81 -9.45 -17.85
N LEU A 61 3.07 -9.91 -16.83
CA LEU A 61 3.20 -9.44 -15.47
C LEU A 61 3.89 -10.53 -14.64
N ALA A 62 5.18 -10.33 -14.36
CA ALA A 62 5.97 -11.29 -13.60
C ALA A 62 5.48 -11.39 -12.14
N SER A 63 5.65 -12.55 -11.50
CA SER A 63 5.23 -12.76 -10.11
C SER A 63 5.88 -11.78 -9.13
N VAL A 64 7.13 -11.37 -9.38
CA VAL A 64 7.86 -10.40 -8.55
C VAL A 64 7.14 -9.04 -8.48
N CYS A 65 6.33 -8.67 -9.48
CA CYS A 65 5.49 -7.46 -9.43
C CYS A 65 4.46 -7.52 -8.28
N GLY A 66 4.18 -8.70 -7.74
CA GLY A 66 3.34 -8.88 -6.56
C GLY A 66 3.88 -8.20 -5.30
N ILE A 67 5.19 -7.91 -5.25
CA ILE A 67 5.79 -7.13 -4.16
C ILE A 67 5.19 -5.71 -4.12
N GLU A 68 4.95 -5.10 -5.29
CA GLU A 68 4.33 -3.78 -5.37
C GLU A 68 2.88 -3.80 -4.86
N TYR A 69 2.10 -4.82 -5.21
CA TYR A 69 0.75 -5.00 -4.64
C TYR A 69 0.78 -5.10 -3.11
N ALA A 70 1.74 -5.86 -2.57
CA ALA A 70 1.92 -5.97 -1.12
C ALA A 70 2.36 -4.65 -0.50
N ALA A 71 3.27 -3.91 -1.13
CA ALA A 71 3.74 -2.60 -0.65
C ALA A 71 2.58 -1.59 -0.58
N GLN A 72 1.70 -1.57 -1.57
CA GLN A 72 0.51 -0.72 -1.54
C GLN A 72 -0.46 -1.12 -0.42
N ALA A 73 -0.69 -2.42 -0.19
CA ALA A 73 -1.50 -2.87 0.94
C ALA A 73 -0.91 -2.44 2.29
N MET A 74 0.41 -2.49 2.46
CA MET A 74 1.10 -2.01 3.66
C MET A 74 0.96 -0.49 3.82
N ALA A 75 1.05 0.28 2.73
CA ALA A 75 0.85 1.72 2.74
C ALA A 75 -0.59 2.09 3.15
N VAL A 76 -1.59 1.39 2.60
CA VAL A 76 -3.00 1.53 2.98
C VAL A 76 -3.21 1.20 4.46
N HIS A 77 -2.58 0.13 4.96
CA HIS A 77 -2.65 -0.24 6.37
C HIS A 77 -2.11 0.88 7.27
N GLY A 78 -0.95 1.45 6.91
CA GLY A 78 -0.37 2.58 7.62
C GLY A 78 -1.28 3.81 7.64
N ALA A 79 -1.93 4.14 6.51
CA ALA A 79 -2.88 5.24 6.40
C ALA A 79 -4.11 5.03 7.29
N LEU A 80 -4.69 3.83 7.31
CA LEU A 80 -5.84 3.48 8.16
C LEU A 80 -5.51 3.57 9.64
N LEU A 81 -4.35 3.06 10.06
CA LEU A 81 -3.89 3.18 11.45
C LEU A 81 -3.66 4.63 11.86
N GLY A 82 -3.11 5.46 10.97
CA GLY A 82 -2.93 6.89 11.20
C GLY A 82 -4.26 7.63 11.38
N THR A 83 -5.25 7.35 10.55
CA THR A 83 -6.60 7.93 10.66
C THR A 83 -7.27 7.52 11.98
N GLN A 84 -7.18 6.24 12.36
CA GLN A 84 -7.76 5.74 13.62
C GLN A 84 -7.13 6.40 14.86
N GLN A 85 -5.82 6.70 14.81
CA GLN A 85 -5.14 7.40 15.92
C GLN A 85 -5.57 8.87 16.03
N ALA A 86 -5.78 9.54 14.89
CA ALA A 86 -6.24 10.93 14.86
C ALA A 86 -7.67 11.12 15.38
N GLU A 87 -8.51 10.09 15.31
CA GLU A 87 -9.90 10.11 15.78
C GLU A 87 -10.05 9.85 17.31
N ARG A 88 -8.96 9.57 18.03
CA ARG A 88 -8.97 9.35 19.50
C ARG A 88 -8.71 10.67 20.24
N PRO A 89 -9.72 11.27 20.93
CA PRO A 89 -9.61 12.58 21.56
C PRO A 89 -8.55 12.68 22.67
N GLU A 90 -8.28 11.57 23.37
CA GLU A 90 -7.35 11.55 24.52
C GLU A 90 -5.87 11.72 24.13
N GLN A 91 -5.53 11.62 22.85
CA GLN A 91 -4.16 11.80 22.34
C GLN A 91 -3.99 13.12 21.58
N ALA A 92 -5.07 13.83 21.29
CA ALA A 92 -5.03 15.10 20.56
C ALA A 92 -4.34 16.21 21.33
N GLU A 93 -4.45 16.24 22.67
CA GLU A 93 -3.79 17.25 23.52
C GLU A 93 -2.26 17.11 23.60
N GLN A 94 -1.73 15.88 23.34
CA GLN A 94 -0.29 15.64 23.23
C GLN A 94 0.23 15.84 21.81
N ALA A 95 -0.64 15.87 20.81
CA ALA A 95 -0.31 16.06 19.40
C ALA A 95 -0.06 17.52 19.02
N GLU A 96 -0.53 18.50 19.78
CA GLU A 96 -0.24 19.93 19.54
C GLU A 96 1.24 20.31 19.75
N GLN A 97 2.02 19.47 20.43
CA GLN A 97 3.48 19.63 20.57
C GLN A 97 4.30 18.82 19.56
N ALA A 98 3.67 17.99 18.76
CA ALA A 98 4.34 17.23 17.71
C ALA A 98 3.88 17.79 16.35
N GLU A 99 4.71 18.53 15.70
CA GLU A 99 4.65 19.01 14.29
C GLU A 99 4.60 17.83 13.27
N GLN A 100 4.03 16.67 13.64
CA GLN A 100 4.21 15.38 12.98
C GLN A 100 2.91 14.66 12.63
N THR A 101 1.79 15.36 12.42
CA THR A 101 0.53 14.73 11.98
C THR A 101 0.36 14.74 10.45
N ARG A 102 1.47 14.73 9.70
CA ARG A 102 1.40 14.38 8.28
C ARG A 102 1.41 12.86 8.16
N PRO A 103 0.62 12.26 7.24
CA PRO A 103 0.71 10.85 6.93
C PRO A 103 2.18 10.52 6.64
N ARG A 104 2.76 9.63 7.44
CA ARG A 104 4.15 9.23 7.22
C ARG A 104 4.18 8.36 5.98
N VAL A 105 4.77 8.88 4.91
CA VAL A 105 5.02 8.10 3.71
C VAL A 105 6.01 6.99 4.08
N GLY A 106 5.56 5.74 3.99
CA GLY A 106 6.42 4.58 4.20
C GLY A 106 7.19 4.25 2.93
N TYR A 107 8.50 3.98 3.07
CA TYR A 107 9.34 3.51 1.98
C TYR A 107 9.69 2.04 2.18
N LEU A 108 9.54 1.24 1.13
CA LEU A 108 9.98 -0.14 1.13
C LEU A 108 11.52 -0.17 1.20
N ALA A 109 12.06 -0.46 2.38
CA ALA A 109 13.51 -0.45 2.61
C ALA A 109 14.18 -1.77 2.23
N SER A 110 13.51 -2.89 2.45
CA SER A 110 14.01 -4.19 2.06
C SER A 110 12.89 -5.22 1.92
N VAL A 111 13.12 -6.20 1.05
CA VAL A 111 12.28 -7.39 0.93
C VAL A 111 13.16 -8.62 1.13
N ARG A 112 12.70 -9.60 1.89
CA ARG A 112 13.46 -10.81 2.24
C ARG A 112 12.56 -12.04 2.22
N ASN A 113 13.18 -13.21 2.06
CA ASN A 113 12.50 -14.50 2.09
C ASN A 113 11.29 -14.51 1.13
N VAL A 114 11.53 -14.07 -0.10
CA VAL A 114 10.50 -14.04 -1.13
C VAL A 114 10.43 -15.38 -1.81
N ASP A 115 9.29 -16.05 -1.68
CA ASP A 115 8.97 -17.29 -2.36
C ASP A 115 7.96 -17.01 -3.47
N ALA A 116 8.36 -17.21 -4.72
CA ALA A 116 7.49 -17.13 -5.88
C ALA A 116 7.05 -18.55 -6.29
N PHE A 117 5.76 -18.81 -6.20
CA PHE A 117 5.18 -20.13 -6.51
C PHE A 117 4.68 -20.21 -7.96
N VAL A 118 4.74 -19.11 -8.68
CA VAL A 118 4.35 -18.97 -10.08
C VAL A 118 5.28 -17.98 -10.78
N ASP A 119 5.35 -18.05 -12.12
CA ASP A 119 6.18 -17.13 -12.91
C ASP A 119 5.45 -15.82 -13.24
N ARG A 120 4.12 -15.85 -13.32
CA ARG A 120 3.29 -14.76 -13.84
C ARG A 120 2.02 -14.61 -13.01
N LEU A 121 1.57 -13.34 -12.83
CA LEU A 121 0.29 -13.01 -12.19
C LEU A 121 -0.86 -12.87 -13.19
N ASP A 122 -0.59 -12.42 -14.41
CA ASP A 122 -1.59 -12.11 -15.43
C ASP A 122 -2.27 -13.33 -16.06
N THR A 123 -1.84 -14.53 -15.70
CA THR A 123 -2.47 -15.79 -16.15
C THR A 123 -3.66 -16.22 -15.29
N PHE A 124 -3.91 -15.54 -14.18
CA PHE A 124 -4.98 -15.89 -13.25
C PHE A 124 -6.25 -15.08 -13.55
N ALA A 125 -7.39 -15.78 -13.64
CA ALA A 125 -8.67 -15.15 -13.99
C ALA A 125 -9.42 -14.52 -12.81
N LEU A 126 -9.22 -15.03 -11.59
CA LEU A 126 -9.87 -14.51 -10.39
C LEU A 126 -9.10 -13.31 -9.84
N PRO A 127 -9.74 -12.43 -9.05
CA PRO A 127 -9.06 -11.37 -8.34
C PRO A 127 -7.90 -11.89 -7.48
N LEU A 128 -6.85 -11.10 -7.37
CA LEU A 128 -5.80 -11.34 -6.38
C LEU A 128 -6.31 -10.96 -4.99
N THR A 129 -5.94 -11.76 -4.00
CA THR A 129 -6.04 -11.42 -2.58
C THR A 129 -4.65 -11.09 -2.08
N ILE A 130 -4.48 -9.90 -1.53
CA ILE A 130 -3.23 -9.40 -0.98
C ILE A 130 -3.40 -9.29 0.54
N GLU A 131 -2.58 -10.00 1.27
CA GLU A 131 -2.57 -9.98 2.73
C GLU A 131 -1.23 -9.43 3.23
N ALA A 132 -1.29 -8.55 4.22
CA ALA A 132 -0.11 -8.08 4.94
C ALA A 132 -0.37 -8.12 6.45
N GLU A 133 0.59 -8.66 7.19
CA GLU A 133 0.55 -8.78 8.64
C GLU A 133 1.74 -8.06 9.25
N ARG A 134 1.48 -7.16 10.19
CA ARG A 134 2.50 -6.47 10.95
C ARG A 134 3.12 -7.44 11.97
N ILE A 135 4.38 -7.82 11.75
CA ILE A 135 5.11 -8.76 12.60
C ILE A 135 5.76 -8.03 13.78
N GLY A 136 6.17 -6.78 13.58
CA GLY A 136 6.84 -5.97 14.59
C GLY A 136 7.27 -4.63 14.02
N GLY A 137 8.01 -3.88 14.82
CA GLY A 137 8.54 -2.57 14.42
C GLY A 137 8.39 -1.54 15.53
N ASP A 138 8.91 -0.37 15.25
CA ASP A 138 8.91 0.80 16.13
C ASP A 138 8.35 2.04 15.37
N ASN A 139 8.63 3.24 15.89
CA ASN A 139 8.21 4.49 15.27
C ASN A 139 8.98 4.84 13.98
N ARG A 140 10.04 4.13 13.64
CA ARG A 140 10.91 4.37 12.48
C ARG A 140 10.78 3.32 11.40
N SER A 141 10.47 2.08 11.77
CA SER A 141 10.36 0.97 10.83
C SER A 141 9.31 -0.03 11.25
N VAL A 142 8.65 -0.62 10.27
CA VAL A 142 7.66 -1.67 10.46
C VAL A 142 8.06 -2.87 9.63
N LEU A 143 8.05 -4.05 10.26
CA LEU A 143 8.24 -5.32 9.57
C LEU A 143 6.89 -5.96 9.30
N TYR A 144 6.65 -6.29 8.04
CA TYR A 144 5.47 -7.01 7.57
C TYR A 144 5.83 -8.39 7.02
N GLY A 145 4.96 -9.37 7.26
CA GLY A 145 4.83 -10.55 6.42
C GLY A 145 3.76 -10.29 5.38
N PHE A 146 3.93 -10.78 4.15
CA PHE A 146 2.92 -10.63 3.12
C PHE A 146 2.70 -11.90 2.32
N ALA A 147 1.50 -12.03 1.76
CA ALA A 147 1.12 -13.11 0.87
C ALA A 147 0.18 -12.59 -0.22
N LEU A 148 0.36 -13.11 -1.44
CA LEU A 148 -0.55 -12.95 -2.57
C LEU A 148 -1.15 -14.29 -2.93
N ARG A 149 -2.45 -14.30 -3.12
CA ARG A 149 -3.23 -15.50 -3.52
C ARG A 149 -4.16 -15.19 -4.69
N CYS A 150 -4.55 -16.24 -5.38
CA CYS A 150 -5.67 -16.24 -6.31
C CYS A 150 -6.56 -17.43 -5.96
N GLY A 151 -7.73 -17.20 -5.36
CA GLY A 151 -8.47 -18.22 -4.64
C GLY A 151 -7.59 -18.88 -3.57
N GLU A 152 -7.58 -20.20 -3.52
CA GLU A 152 -6.77 -20.97 -2.56
C GLU A 152 -5.28 -21.06 -2.94
N ARG A 153 -4.92 -20.67 -4.16
CA ARG A 153 -3.55 -20.82 -4.65
C ARG A 153 -2.65 -19.70 -4.16
N MET A 154 -1.57 -20.06 -3.48
CA MET A 154 -0.48 -19.13 -3.15
C MET A 154 0.32 -18.79 -4.41
N LEU A 155 0.57 -17.50 -4.64
CA LEU A 155 1.33 -17.01 -5.80
C LEU A 155 2.69 -16.46 -5.39
N LEU A 156 2.73 -15.71 -4.28
CA LEU A 156 3.93 -15.05 -3.77
C LEU A 156 3.80 -14.89 -2.26
N SER A 157 4.90 -15.00 -1.54
CA SER A 157 4.97 -14.62 -0.12
C SER A 157 6.34 -14.03 0.21
N GLY A 158 6.44 -13.35 1.35
CA GLY A 158 7.71 -12.77 1.79
C GLY A 158 7.60 -11.91 3.02
N ARG A 159 8.69 -11.22 3.34
CA ARG A 159 8.76 -10.22 4.41
C ARG A 159 9.27 -8.91 3.85
N ALA A 160 8.73 -7.80 4.35
CA ALA A 160 9.10 -6.47 3.93
C ALA A 160 9.36 -5.57 5.14
N ALA A 161 10.45 -4.81 5.12
CA ALA A 161 10.68 -3.74 6.06
C ALA A 161 10.30 -2.41 5.41
N VAL A 162 9.41 -1.68 6.05
CA VAL A 162 8.95 -0.35 5.64
C VAL A 162 9.54 0.67 6.60
N MET A 163 10.28 1.65 6.07
CA MET A 163 10.80 2.79 6.84
C MET A 163 9.77 3.90 6.85
N LEU A 164 9.45 4.40 8.05
CA LEU A 164 8.52 5.51 8.27
C LEU A 164 9.34 6.79 8.46
N ASP A 165 9.78 7.43 7.38
CA ASP A 165 10.56 8.66 7.47
C ASP A 165 9.70 9.88 7.14
N ALA A 166 9.61 10.80 8.11
CA ALA A 166 8.95 12.09 7.92
C ALA A 166 9.81 13.07 7.11
N SER A 167 11.12 12.87 7.01
CA SER A 167 12.06 13.79 6.36
C SER A 167 12.29 13.49 4.87
N ALA A 168 12.06 12.27 4.41
CA ALA A 168 12.30 11.88 3.03
C ALA A 168 11.25 12.38 2.03
N ALA A 169 10.08 12.84 2.49
CA ALA A 169 9.05 13.44 1.63
C ALA A 169 9.52 14.75 0.92
N GLY A 170 10.66 15.33 1.32
CA GLY A 170 11.26 16.52 0.72
C GLY A 170 12.43 16.29 -0.24
N ALA A 171 12.97 15.07 -0.32
CA ALA A 171 14.26 14.81 -0.95
C ALA A 171 14.21 14.37 -2.41
N PHE A 172 13.06 14.01 -2.96
CA PHE A 172 12.95 13.66 -4.38
C PHE A 172 12.44 14.86 -5.19
N ARG A 173 13.31 15.86 -5.41
CA ARG A 173 13.17 16.78 -6.53
C ARG A 173 13.92 16.19 -7.72
N PRO A 174 13.27 15.82 -8.84
CA PRO A 174 14.00 15.53 -10.07
C PRO A 174 14.75 16.80 -10.47
N SER A 175 16.07 16.69 -10.67
CA SER A 175 16.85 17.79 -11.26
C SER A 175 16.21 18.17 -12.60
N PRO A 176 16.02 19.47 -12.90
CA PRO A 176 15.63 19.89 -14.22
C PRO A 176 16.71 19.45 -15.19
N ALA A 177 16.30 18.79 -16.29
CA ALA A 177 17.16 18.42 -17.38
C ALA A 177 17.92 19.68 -17.84
N GLY A 178 19.24 19.60 -17.79
CA GLY A 178 20.10 20.69 -18.24
C GLY A 178 19.80 21.03 -19.70
N ASP A 179 19.55 22.31 -19.93
CA ASP A 179 19.55 22.90 -21.28
C ASP A 179 20.85 22.52 -21.98
N ALA A 180 20.72 21.75 -23.03
CA ALA A 180 21.82 21.57 -23.99
C ALA A 180 21.96 22.86 -24.79
N ASP A 181 23.00 23.63 -24.50
CA ASP A 181 23.45 24.80 -25.28
C ASP A 181 23.83 24.36 -26.71
N PRO A 182 23.20 24.93 -27.76
CA PRO A 182 23.58 24.65 -29.13
C PRO A 182 24.72 25.60 -29.53
N ARG A 183 25.92 25.06 -29.60
CA ARG A 183 26.97 25.64 -30.42
C ARG A 183 27.63 24.60 -31.33
#